data_96103131a35d2af8b6e5261ac4a3f255
#
_entry.id   96103131a35d2af8b6e5261ac4a3f255
#
_cell.length_a   1.000
_cell.length_b   1.000
_cell.length_c   1.000
_cell.angle_alpha   90.00
_cell.angle_beta   90.00
_cell.angle_gamma   90.00
#
_symmetry.space_group_name_H-M   'P 1'
#
loop_
_entity.id
_entity.type
_entity.pdbx_description
1 polymer ?
#
loop_
_entity_poly.entity_id
_entity_poly.type
_entity_poly.pdbx_seq_one_letter_code
_entity_poly.pdbx_strand_id
1 'polypeptide(L)'
;MPSRSSVAQWAALLIGLPLLALALVVLADAIPDRFVLYRLRDAIEAGQLDDPSYSVGYAGGQVDGYSECKRMTVGVGVPPGTNTLESAVRSFTLGPCETAVPAVLDWADGNELTGSYQYFQYWNGSAVLLRPTVAAVGVAGTRILAAIALAAAAIALLWRVARAVGGVSAGLLGAPLLLTTDFIDLPGALVQAIGMVVTLAGAALLLWFVRGSAGPSTCAAAAFAC
;
A
#
# COMPACT_ATOMS: atom_id res chain seq x y z
N MET A 1 -21.21 27.19 -16.03
CA MET A 1 -21.93 25.91 -15.85
C MET A 1 -21.06 24.81 -16.42
N PRO A 2 -20.82 23.70 -15.73
CA PRO A 2 -20.05 22.60 -16.29
C PRO A 2 -20.75 22.05 -17.54
N SER A 3 -19.99 21.68 -18.57
CA SER A 3 -20.56 21.11 -19.79
C SER A 3 -21.17 19.73 -19.46
N ARG A 4 -22.17 19.28 -20.24
CA ARG A 4 -22.76 17.94 -20.07
C ARG A 4 -21.71 16.82 -20.15
N SER A 5 -20.66 17.00 -20.94
CA SER A 5 -19.52 16.10 -21.04
C SER A 5 -18.71 16.02 -19.73
N SER A 6 -18.52 17.14 -19.03
CA SER A 6 -17.83 17.14 -17.72
C SER A 6 -18.62 16.36 -16.67
N VAL A 7 -19.94 16.52 -16.60
CA VAL A 7 -20.78 15.80 -15.64
C VAL A 7 -20.74 14.30 -15.88
N ALA A 8 -20.82 13.86 -17.15
CA ALA A 8 -20.72 12.44 -17.49
C ALA A 8 -19.34 11.85 -17.15
N GLN A 9 -18.25 12.59 -17.35
CA GLN A 9 -16.91 12.18 -16.98
C GLN A 9 -16.75 12.02 -15.46
N TRP A 10 -17.24 12.97 -14.68
CA TRP A 10 -17.22 12.88 -13.21
C TRP A 10 -18.06 11.72 -12.70
N ALA A 11 -19.24 11.49 -13.27
CA ALA A 11 -20.08 10.35 -12.91
C ALA A 11 -19.38 9.02 -13.24
N ALA A 12 -18.75 8.92 -14.41
CA ALA A 12 -17.99 7.73 -14.81
C ALA A 12 -16.81 7.46 -13.87
N LEU A 13 -16.09 8.49 -13.41
CA LEU A 13 -15.02 8.35 -12.43
C LEU A 13 -15.54 7.94 -11.06
N LEU A 14 -16.60 8.58 -10.56
CA LEU A 14 -17.16 8.30 -9.24
C LEU A 14 -17.73 6.88 -9.11
N ILE A 15 -18.22 6.31 -10.19
CA ILE A 15 -18.76 4.94 -10.21
C ILE A 15 -17.67 3.94 -10.65
N GLY A 16 -16.93 4.29 -11.69
CA GLY A 16 -15.94 3.40 -12.31
C GLY A 16 -14.76 3.07 -11.39
N LEU A 17 -14.24 4.05 -10.64
CA LEU A 17 -13.12 3.80 -9.72
C LEU A 17 -13.47 2.83 -8.56
N PRO A 18 -14.59 2.99 -7.83
CA PRO A 18 -14.99 2.01 -6.83
C PRO A 18 -15.25 0.62 -7.39
N LEU A 19 -15.87 0.51 -8.57
CA LEU A 19 -16.10 -0.78 -9.21
C LEU A 19 -14.79 -1.45 -9.64
N LEU A 20 -13.86 -0.69 -10.22
CA LEU A 20 -12.53 -1.19 -10.55
C LEU A 20 -11.79 -1.66 -9.29
N ALA A 21 -11.84 -0.85 -8.24
CA ALA A 21 -11.22 -1.18 -6.97
C ALA A 21 -11.79 -2.47 -6.36
N LEU A 22 -13.12 -2.63 -6.36
CA LEU A 22 -13.78 -3.85 -5.91
C LEU A 22 -13.37 -5.06 -6.77
N ALA A 23 -13.36 -4.91 -8.09
CA ALA A 23 -12.93 -5.97 -9.00
C ALA A 23 -11.49 -6.43 -8.72
N LEU A 24 -10.58 -5.48 -8.45
CA LEU A 24 -9.19 -5.80 -8.09
C LEU A 24 -9.08 -6.53 -6.75
N VAL A 25 -9.87 -6.17 -5.74
CA VAL A 25 -9.91 -6.89 -4.45
C VAL A 25 -10.46 -8.30 -4.66
N VAL A 26 -11.53 -8.47 -5.44
CA VAL A 26 -12.08 -9.80 -5.78
C VAL A 26 -11.03 -10.68 -6.48
N LEU A 27 -10.25 -10.10 -7.40
CA LEU A 27 -9.17 -10.82 -8.06
C LEU A 27 -8.04 -11.20 -7.08
N ALA A 28 -7.71 -10.33 -6.15
CA ALA A 28 -6.73 -10.65 -5.11
C ALA A 28 -7.23 -11.77 -4.19
N ASP A 29 -8.49 -11.74 -3.78
CA ASP A 29 -9.12 -12.76 -2.94
C ASP A 29 -9.31 -14.11 -3.66
N ALA A 30 -9.26 -14.13 -4.99
CA ALA A 30 -9.25 -15.38 -5.76
C ALA A 30 -7.93 -16.16 -5.64
N ILE A 31 -6.87 -15.56 -5.10
CA ILE A 31 -5.61 -16.28 -4.81
C ILE A 31 -5.85 -17.20 -3.62
N PRO A 32 -5.59 -18.51 -3.74
CA PRO A 32 -5.81 -19.46 -2.65
C PRO A 32 -5.00 -19.11 -1.39
N ASP A 33 -5.64 -19.14 -0.23
CA ASP A 33 -5.07 -18.80 1.08
C ASP A 33 -3.76 -19.54 1.37
N ARG A 34 -3.68 -20.80 0.98
CA ARG A 34 -2.50 -21.67 1.19
C ARG A 34 -1.21 -21.03 0.69
N PHE A 35 -1.22 -20.29 -0.43
CA PHE A 35 -0.02 -19.66 -0.97
C PHE A 35 0.45 -18.51 -0.10
N VAL A 36 -0.49 -17.73 0.44
CA VAL A 36 -0.18 -16.65 1.39
C VAL A 36 0.27 -17.23 2.73
N LEU A 37 -0.45 -18.23 3.26
CA LEU A 37 -0.16 -18.85 4.55
C LEU A 37 1.22 -19.51 4.59
N TYR A 38 1.63 -20.26 3.55
CA TYR A 38 2.99 -20.80 3.49
C TYR A 38 4.06 -19.72 3.53
N ARG A 39 3.86 -18.60 2.81
CA ARG A 39 4.81 -17.49 2.83
C ARG A 39 4.83 -16.74 4.14
N LEU A 40 3.70 -16.62 4.82
CA LEU A 40 3.62 -16.04 6.17
C LEU A 40 4.33 -16.95 7.18
N ARG A 41 4.13 -18.28 7.10
CA ARG A 41 4.86 -19.24 7.93
C ARG A 41 6.36 -19.10 7.76
N ASP A 42 6.85 -19.10 6.51
CA ASP A 42 8.28 -18.95 6.21
C ASP A 42 8.83 -17.63 6.80
N ALA A 43 8.05 -16.55 6.75
CA ALA A 43 8.43 -15.25 7.31
C ALA A 43 8.44 -15.24 8.86
N ILE A 44 7.51 -15.95 9.50
CA ILE A 44 7.47 -16.13 10.96
C ILE A 44 8.70 -16.94 11.41
N GLU A 45 8.96 -18.09 10.77
CA GLU A 45 10.12 -18.93 11.07
C GLU A 45 11.45 -18.18 10.86
N ALA A 46 11.50 -17.21 9.95
CA ALA A 46 12.65 -16.34 9.71
C ALA A 46 12.72 -15.12 10.65
N GLY A 47 11.83 -14.97 11.64
CA GLY A 47 11.80 -13.85 12.58
C GLY A 47 11.43 -12.51 11.92
N GLN A 48 10.69 -12.52 10.81
CA GLN A 48 10.31 -11.29 10.12
C GLN A 48 8.99 -10.69 10.60
N LEU A 49 8.21 -11.46 11.37
CA LEU A 49 6.87 -11.11 11.85
C LEU A 49 6.69 -11.34 13.37
N ASP A 50 7.78 -11.45 14.11
CA ASP A 50 7.77 -11.84 15.52
C ASP A 50 7.40 -10.71 16.48
N ASP A 51 7.58 -9.46 16.08
CA ASP A 51 7.40 -8.32 16.99
C ASP A 51 6.03 -7.67 16.76
N PRO A 52 5.07 -7.86 17.70
CA PRO A 52 3.79 -7.17 17.66
C PRO A 52 3.91 -5.69 18.03
N SER A 53 5.06 -5.25 18.52
CA SER A 53 5.27 -3.91 19.05
C SER A 53 5.56 -2.89 17.94
N TYR A 54 5.30 -1.63 18.27
CA TYR A 54 5.77 -0.51 17.48
C TYR A 54 7.29 -0.41 17.61
N SER A 55 8.01 -0.53 16.51
CA SER A 55 9.45 -0.25 16.50
C SER A 55 9.70 1.24 16.31
N VAL A 56 10.78 1.74 16.95
CA VAL A 56 11.22 3.12 16.75
C VAL A 56 11.98 3.18 15.44
N GLY A 57 11.49 3.99 14.48
CA GLY A 57 12.19 4.24 13.22
C GLY A 57 13.44 5.10 13.40
N TYR A 58 14.28 5.16 12.36
CA TYR A 58 15.56 5.89 12.35
C TYR A 58 15.39 7.38 12.72
N ALA A 59 14.35 8.04 12.28
CA ALA A 59 14.06 9.44 12.60
C ALA A 59 13.29 9.64 13.92
N GLY A 60 13.11 8.57 14.73
CA GLY A 60 12.35 8.61 15.97
C GLY A 60 10.83 8.51 15.79
N GLY A 61 10.37 8.23 14.57
CA GLY A 61 8.98 7.87 14.29
C GLY A 61 8.64 6.46 14.78
N GLN A 62 7.37 6.11 14.75
CA GLN A 62 6.92 4.75 15.06
C GLN A 62 6.60 4.00 13.76
N VAL A 63 7.26 2.86 13.56
CA VAL A 63 6.90 1.90 12.52
C VAL A 63 5.80 0.99 13.07
N ASP A 64 4.64 1.00 12.43
CA ASP A 64 3.47 0.23 12.85
C ASP A 64 3.55 -1.23 12.40
N GLY A 65 4.28 -2.04 13.16
CA GLY A 65 4.31 -3.50 12.98
C GLY A 65 2.99 -4.18 13.37
N TYR A 66 2.21 -3.59 14.30
CA TYR A 66 0.93 -4.13 14.76
C TYR A 66 -0.09 -4.31 13.62
N SER A 67 -0.16 -3.32 12.71
CA SER A 67 -1.09 -3.39 11.57
C SER A 67 -0.57 -4.26 10.43
N GLU A 68 0.70 -4.64 10.40
CA GLU A 68 1.31 -5.35 9.28
C GLU A 68 0.72 -6.76 9.09
N CYS A 69 0.71 -7.60 10.14
CA CYS A 69 0.10 -8.93 10.07
C CYS A 69 -1.38 -8.86 9.71
N LYS A 70 -2.11 -7.92 10.32
CA LYS A 70 -3.53 -7.70 10.00
C LYS A 70 -3.75 -7.42 8.51
N ARG A 71 -2.87 -6.66 7.87
CA ARG A 71 -2.98 -6.31 6.45
C ARG A 71 -2.52 -7.43 5.52
N MET A 72 -1.48 -8.17 5.91
CA MET A 72 -1.02 -9.32 5.14
C MET A 72 -2.01 -10.49 5.14
N THR A 73 -2.81 -10.61 6.20
CA THR A 73 -3.82 -11.67 6.34
C THR A 73 -5.21 -11.26 5.86
N VAL A 74 -5.36 -10.10 5.20
CA VAL A 74 -6.65 -9.72 4.59
C VAL A 74 -7.04 -10.72 3.51
N GLY A 75 -8.29 -11.18 3.58
CA GLY A 75 -8.83 -12.23 2.71
C GLY A 75 -8.40 -13.66 3.11
N VAL A 76 -7.69 -13.83 4.23
CA VAL A 76 -7.27 -15.14 4.75
C VAL A 76 -8.23 -15.64 5.83
N GLY A 77 -8.51 -16.94 5.85
CA GLY A 77 -9.40 -17.56 6.82
C GLY A 77 -10.87 -17.28 6.57
N VAL A 78 -11.23 -17.17 5.32
CA VAL A 78 -12.63 -16.99 4.90
C VAL A 78 -13.45 -18.24 5.26
N PRO A 79 -14.61 -18.10 5.94
CA PRO A 79 -15.44 -19.25 6.32
C PRO A 79 -15.84 -20.08 5.10
N PRO A 80 -15.93 -21.43 5.25
CA PRO A 80 -16.40 -22.30 4.19
C PRO A 80 -17.77 -21.88 3.64
N GLY A 81 -17.93 -21.90 2.31
CA GLY A 81 -19.16 -21.50 1.63
C GLY A 81 -19.29 -20.01 1.31
N THR A 82 -18.37 -19.17 1.80
CA THR A 82 -18.31 -17.75 1.42
C THR A 82 -17.77 -17.63 0.00
N ASN A 83 -18.48 -16.90 -0.88
CA ASN A 83 -17.99 -16.64 -2.23
C ASN A 83 -16.97 -15.49 -2.23
N THR A 84 -16.17 -15.38 -3.30
CA THR A 84 -15.07 -14.41 -3.42
C THR A 84 -15.54 -12.94 -3.34
N LEU A 85 -16.72 -12.64 -3.88
CA LEU A 85 -17.27 -11.29 -3.79
C LEU A 85 -17.66 -10.94 -2.34
N GLU A 86 -18.27 -11.88 -1.64
CA GLU A 86 -18.63 -11.72 -0.24
C GLU A 86 -17.37 -11.58 0.63
N SER A 87 -16.32 -12.37 0.37
CA SER A 87 -15.01 -12.25 1.02
C SER A 87 -14.43 -10.86 0.82
N ALA A 88 -14.38 -10.38 -0.42
CA ALA A 88 -13.85 -9.06 -0.77
C ALA A 88 -14.60 -7.91 -0.08
N VAL A 89 -15.92 -8.01 0.08
CA VAL A 89 -16.74 -6.99 0.74
C VAL A 89 -16.63 -7.07 2.27
N ARG A 90 -16.58 -8.29 2.83
CA ARG A 90 -16.53 -8.49 4.29
C ARG A 90 -15.13 -8.36 4.88
N SER A 91 -14.09 -8.54 4.07
CA SER A 91 -12.69 -8.34 4.47
C SER A 91 -12.29 -9.14 5.71
N PHE A 92 -12.19 -10.45 5.59
CA PHE A 92 -11.70 -11.30 6.67
C PHE A 92 -10.21 -11.10 6.92
N THR A 93 -9.76 -11.26 8.17
CA THR A 93 -8.34 -11.20 8.58
C THR A 93 -8.11 -12.03 9.83
N LEU A 94 -6.89 -12.50 10.05
CA LEU A 94 -6.46 -13.18 11.28
C LEU A 94 -6.11 -12.20 12.41
N GLY A 95 -6.08 -10.91 12.12
CA GLY A 95 -5.81 -9.88 13.11
C GLY A 95 -4.35 -9.44 13.22
N PRO A 96 -3.97 -8.79 14.32
CA PRO A 96 -2.60 -8.36 14.58
C PRO A 96 -1.67 -9.57 14.76
N CYS A 97 -0.35 -9.33 14.77
CA CYS A 97 0.64 -10.40 14.84
C CYS A 97 0.47 -11.32 16.07
N GLU A 98 0.03 -10.78 17.20
CA GLU A 98 -0.27 -11.54 18.42
C GLU A 98 -1.28 -12.69 18.20
N THR A 99 -2.23 -12.50 17.30
CA THR A 99 -3.26 -13.50 16.97
C THR A 99 -2.98 -14.21 15.66
N ALA A 100 -2.46 -13.52 14.66
CA ALA A 100 -2.20 -14.07 13.34
C ALA A 100 -1.02 -15.06 13.35
N VAL A 101 0.06 -14.77 14.08
CA VAL A 101 1.24 -15.66 14.15
C VAL A 101 0.89 -17.03 14.71
N PRO A 102 0.29 -17.15 15.92
CA PRO A 102 -0.09 -18.47 16.39
C PRO A 102 -1.10 -19.19 15.50
N ALA A 103 -2.05 -18.48 14.88
CA ALA A 103 -3.03 -19.09 13.99
C ALA A 103 -2.38 -19.66 12.71
N VAL A 104 -1.38 -18.99 12.15
CA VAL A 104 -0.64 -19.48 10.98
C VAL A 104 0.23 -20.68 11.32
N LEU A 105 0.89 -20.70 12.50
CA LEU A 105 1.68 -21.83 12.96
C LEU A 105 0.82 -23.05 13.24
N ASP A 106 -0.31 -22.87 13.92
CA ASP A 106 -1.27 -23.94 14.22
C ASP A 106 -1.83 -24.56 12.92
N TRP A 107 -2.14 -23.71 11.92
CA TRP A 107 -2.51 -24.18 10.60
C TRP A 107 -1.38 -24.98 9.92
N ALA A 108 -0.13 -24.54 10.06
CA ALA A 108 1.01 -25.24 9.47
C ALA A 108 1.25 -26.63 10.09
N ASP A 109 0.83 -26.83 11.33
CA ASP A 109 0.84 -28.11 12.04
C ASP A 109 -0.32 -29.04 11.62
N GLY A 110 -1.15 -28.62 10.66
CA GLY A 110 -2.22 -29.42 10.06
C GLY A 110 -3.58 -29.21 10.71
N ASN A 111 -3.74 -28.25 11.61
CA ASN A 111 -5.01 -27.90 12.21
C ASN A 111 -5.85 -26.99 11.28
N GLU A 112 -7.15 -26.86 11.59
CA GLU A 112 -7.99 -25.90 10.87
C GLU A 112 -7.60 -24.47 11.23
N LEU A 113 -7.60 -23.58 10.21
CA LEU A 113 -7.32 -22.16 10.43
C LEU A 113 -8.45 -21.53 11.24
N THR A 114 -8.13 -21.06 12.43
CA THR A 114 -9.07 -20.45 13.36
C THR A 114 -8.75 -18.98 13.61
N GLY A 115 -9.69 -18.25 14.25
CA GLY A 115 -9.45 -16.88 14.71
C GLY A 115 -9.66 -15.80 13.67
N SER A 116 -10.14 -16.13 12.45
CA SER A 116 -10.49 -15.09 11.47
C SER A 116 -11.74 -14.32 11.91
N TYR A 117 -11.75 -13.02 11.65
CA TYR A 117 -12.89 -12.15 11.90
C TYR A 117 -13.05 -11.11 10.80
N GLN A 118 -14.25 -10.52 10.70
CA GLN A 118 -14.52 -9.46 9.73
C GLN A 118 -13.86 -8.14 10.17
N TYR A 119 -13.13 -7.52 9.26
CA TYR A 119 -12.47 -6.25 9.49
C TYR A 119 -12.96 -5.20 8.49
N PHE A 120 -13.97 -4.43 8.87
CA PHE A 120 -14.62 -3.42 8.03
C PHE A 120 -14.31 -1.97 8.42
N GLN A 121 -13.35 -1.79 9.35
CA GLN A 121 -12.99 -0.44 9.83
C GLN A 121 -12.31 0.41 8.74
N TYR A 122 -11.59 -0.23 7.82
CA TYR A 122 -10.92 0.43 6.70
C TYR A 122 -11.10 -0.40 5.43
N TRP A 123 -11.16 0.31 4.29
CA TRP A 123 -11.14 -0.37 3.00
C TRP A 123 -9.78 -1.06 2.75
N ASN A 124 -9.82 -2.34 2.43
CA ASN A 124 -8.64 -3.20 2.34
C ASN A 124 -7.98 -3.19 0.94
N GLY A 125 -7.95 -2.03 0.27
CA GLY A 125 -7.33 -1.90 -1.05
C GLY A 125 -5.86 -2.31 -1.13
N SER A 126 -5.13 -2.29 0.00
CA SER A 126 -3.76 -2.82 0.06
C SER A 126 -3.67 -4.31 -0.28
N ALA A 127 -4.72 -5.09 -0.04
CA ALA A 127 -4.78 -6.52 -0.39
C ALA A 127 -4.55 -6.76 -1.89
N VAL A 128 -4.97 -5.83 -2.74
CA VAL A 128 -4.75 -5.87 -4.20
C VAL A 128 -3.27 -6.01 -4.56
N LEU A 129 -2.38 -5.41 -3.77
CA LEU A 129 -0.94 -5.48 -3.97
C LEU A 129 -0.29 -6.52 -3.05
N LEU A 130 -0.66 -6.54 -1.78
CA LEU A 130 0.00 -7.39 -0.78
C LEU A 130 -0.25 -8.88 -1.04
N ARG A 131 -1.50 -9.28 -1.28
CA ARG A 131 -1.84 -10.69 -1.44
C ARG A 131 -1.10 -11.35 -2.62
N PRO A 132 -1.12 -10.82 -3.85
CA PRO A 132 -0.38 -11.41 -4.96
C PRO A 132 1.14 -11.34 -4.77
N THR A 133 1.68 -10.26 -4.22
CA THR A 133 3.13 -10.15 -4.02
C THR A 133 3.63 -11.08 -2.93
N VAL A 134 2.93 -11.16 -1.78
CA VAL A 134 3.28 -12.11 -0.71
C VAL A 134 3.18 -13.54 -1.21
N ALA A 135 2.12 -13.91 -1.94
CA ALA A 135 1.97 -15.25 -2.51
C ALA A 135 3.11 -15.60 -3.48
N ALA A 136 3.55 -14.64 -4.30
CA ALA A 136 4.57 -14.86 -5.31
C ALA A 136 6.00 -14.86 -4.76
N VAL A 137 6.37 -13.84 -3.98
CA VAL A 137 7.77 -13.59 -3.58
C VAL A 137 8.00 -13.59 -2.05
N GLY A 138 6.97 -13.86 -1.26
CA GLY A 138 7.04 -13.84 0.20
C GLY A 138 7.10 -12.44 0.80
N VAL A 139 7.18 -12.36 2.13
CA VAL A 139 7.18 -11.09 2.88
C VAL A 139 8.45 -10.28 2.58
N ALA A 140 9.63 -10.91 2.66
CA ALA A 140 10.90 -10.24 2.37
C ALA A 140 10.96 -9.71 0.92
N GLY A 141 10.54 -10.52 -0.06
CA GLY A 141 10.48 -10.09 -1.45
C GLY A 141 9.51 -8.93 -1.66
N THR A 142 8.37 -8.94 -0.98
CA THR A 142 7.39 -7.84 -1.02
C THR A 142 7.97 -6.54 -0.43
N ARG A 143 8.73 -6.62 0.68
CA ARG A 143 9.45 -5.48 1.26
C ARG A 143 10.50 -4.90 0.30
N ILE A 144 11.25 -5.76 -0.39
CA ILE A 144 12.22 -5.33 -1.42
C ILE A 144 11.51 -4.62 -2.58
N LEU A 145 10.42 -5.18 -3.07
CA LEU A 145 9.62 -4.54 -4.13
C LEU A 145 9.05 -3.18 -3.69
N ALA A 146 8.57 -3.09 -2.46
CA ALA A 146 8.10 -1.83 -1.88
C ALA A 146 9.23 -0.79 -1.77
N ALA A 147 10.44 -1.20 -1.35
CA ALA A 147 11.61 -0.34 -1.29
C ALA A 147 12.00 0.20 -2.67
N ILE A 148 12.03 -0.66 -3.69
CA ILE A 148 12.33 -0.28 -5.06
C ILE A 148 11.27 0.70 -5.59
N ALA A 149 9.99 0.41 -5.39
CA ALA A 149 8.89 1.26 -5.83
C ALA A 149 8.93 2.63 -5.12
N LEU A 150 9.22 2.64 -3.81
CA LEU A 150 9.35 3.85 -3.01
C LEU A 150 10.51 4.73 -3.50
N ALA A 151 11.68 4.14 -3.71
CA ALA A 151 12.84 4.85 -4.24
C ALA A 151 12.56 5.42 -5.65
N ALA A 152 11.96 4.61 -6.53
CA ALA A 152 11.60 5.05 -7.87
C ALA A 152 10.60 6.21 -7.86
N ALA A 153 9.56 6.15 -7.01
CA ALA A 153 8.57 7.22 -6.86
C ALA A 153 9.19 8.51 -6.32
N ALA A 154 10.07 8.42 -5.32
CA ALA A 154 10.79 9.56 -4.77
C ALA A 154 11.71 10.21 -5.81
N ILE A 155 12.51 9.41 -6.52
CA ILE A 155 13.38 9.90 -7.60
C ILE A 155 12.55 10.57 -8.69
N ALA A 156 11.44 9.97 -9.12
CA ALA A 156 10.57 10.54 -10.13
C ALA A 156 10.01 11.90 -9.67
N LEU A 157 9.53 12.01 -8.43
CA LEU A 157 9.02 13.26 -7.87
C LEU A 157 10.11 14.33 -7.83
N LEU A 158 11.26 14.02 -7.21
CA LEU A 158 12.36 14.97 -7.06
C LEU A 158 12.90 15.44 -8.42
N TRP A 159 13.00 14.54 -9.39
CA TRP A 159 13.38 14.88 -10.75
C TRP A 159 12.37 15.83 -11.40
N ARG A 160 11.07 15.60 -11.23
CA ARG A 160 10.02 16.50 -11.72
C ARG A 160 10.08 17.86 -11.06
N VAL A 161 10.28 17.91 -9.74
CA VAL A 161 10.46 19.17 -9.00
C VAL A 161 11.72 19.89 -9.48
N ALA A 162 12.86 19.20 -9.61
CA ALA A 162 14.11 19.79 -10.08
C ALA A 162 13.95 20.43 -11.47
N ARG A 163 13.20 19.77 -12.35
CA ARG A 163 12.87 20.33 -13.67
C ARG A 163 11.85 21.47 -13.64
N ALA A 164 11.03 21.54 -12.55
CA ALA A 164 10.02 22.57 -12.39
C ALA A 164 10.58 23.88 -11.83
N VAL A 165 11.32 23.78 -10.72
CA VAL A 165 11.71 24.92 -9.89
C VAL A 165 13.21 24.93 -9.56
N GLY A 166 13.98 24.03 -10.16
CA GLY A 166 15.44 23.95 -9.99
C GLY A 166 15.92 22.91 -8.98
N GLY A 167 17.20 22.53 -9.11
CA GLY A 167 17.79 21.46 -8.30
C GLY A 167 17.92 21.80 -6.82
N VAL A 168 18.15 23.05 -6.46
CA VAL A 168 18.23 23.50 -5.06
C VAL A 168 16.89 23.29 -4.36
N SER A 169 15.78 23.69 -4.99
CA SER A 169 14.43 23.50 -4.44
C SER A 169 14.06 22.01 -4.30
N ALA A 170 14.49 21.18 -5.26
CA ALA A 170 14.32 19.74 -5.16
C ALA A 170 15.11 19.15 -3.98
N GLY A 171 16.32 19.60 -3.73
CA GLY A 171 17.15 19.21 -2.59
C GLY A 171 16.50 19.62 -1.25
N LEU A 172 15.99 20.85 -1.17
CA LEU A 172 15.29 21.35 0.02
C LEU A 172 13.99 20.60 0.34
N LEU A 173 13.31 20.06 -0.66
CA LEU A 173 12.15 19.18 -0.47
C LEU A 173 12.56 17.74 -0.17
N GLY A 174 13.59 17.24 -0.83
CA GLY A 174 14.06 15.87 -0.69
C GLY A 174 14.70 15.58 0.66
N ALA A 175 15.49 16.51 1.18
CA ALA A 175 16.17 16.30 2.46
C ALA A 175 15.19 16.09 3.64
N PRO A 176 14.17 16.94 3.85
CA PRO A 176 13.15 16.67 4.88
C PRO A 176 12.40 15.36 4.63
N LEU A 177 12.02 15.08 3.37
CA LEU A 177 11.33 13.83 3.03
C LEU A 177 12.14 12.60 3.49
N LEU A 178 13.43 12.57 3.20
CA LEU A 178 14.29 11.44 3.56
C LEU A 178 14.61 11.37 5.05
N LEU A 179 14.73 12.53 5.73
CA LEU A 179 15.22 12.61 7.11
C LEU A 179 14.09 12.55 8.15
N THR A 180 12.87 12.97 7.82
CA THR A 180 11.79 13.10 8.80
C THR A 180 10.67 12.08 8.66
N THR A 181 10.66 11.28 7.59
CA THR A 181 9.59 10.30 7.32
C THR A 181 9.99 8.85 7.56
N ASP A 182 11.13 8.61 8.22
CA ASP A 182 11.70 7.25 8.35
C ASP A 182 11.74 6.49 7.01
N PHE A 183 12.05 7.23 5.94
CA PHE A 183 11.93 6.75 4.55
C PHE A 183 12.69 5.43 4.30
N ILE A 184 13.80 5.22 5.02
CA ILE A 184 14.65 4.02 4.91
C ILE A 184 13.96 2.82 5.57
N ASP A 185 13.23 3.04 6.66
CA ASP A 185 12.56 1.98 7.44
C ASP A 185 11.15 1.69 6.92
N LEU A 186 10.55 2.59 6.11
CA LEU A 186 9.22 2.43 5.53
C LEU A 186 8.97 1.07 4.86
N PRO A 187 9.93 0.46 4.14
CA PRO A 187 9.72 -0.87 3.56
C PRO A 187 9.45 -1.96 4.59
N GLY A 188 9.86 -1.77 5.85
CA GLY A 188 9.51 -2.63 6.98
C GLY A 188 8.03 -2.56 7.33
N ALA A 189 7.36 -1.44 7.07
CA ALA A 189 5.93 -1.23 7.26
C ALA A 189 5.22 -1.14 5.90
N LEU A 190 4.90 -2.27 5.30
CA LEU A 190 4.44 -2.39 3.92
C LEU A 190 3.24 -1.48 3.56
N VAL A 191 2.29 -1.32 4.49
CA VAL A 191 1.11 -0.47 4.24
C VAL A 191 1.49 1.00 4.13
N GLN A 192 2.38 1.45 5.01
CA GLN A 192 2.89 2.83 4.99
C GLN A 192 3.73 3.07 3.74
N ALA A 193 4.58 2.09 3.35
CA ALA A 193 5.36 2.15 2.12
C ALA A 193 4.46 2.27 0.88
N ILE A 194 3.41 1.45 0.77
CA ILE A 194 2.46 1.51 -0.35
C ILE A 194 1.75 2.88 -0.37
N GLY A 195 1.28 3.37 0.77
CA GLY A 195 0.66 4.70 0.88
C GLY A 195 1.60 5.81 0.41
N MET A 196 2.86 5.76 0.82
CA MET A 196 3.88 6.73 0.40
C MET A 196 4.19 6.62 -1.10
N VAL A 197 4.32 5.42 -1.65
CA VAL A 197 4.52 5.19 -3.10
C VAL A 197 3.38 5.82 -3.89
N VAL A 198 2.13 5.58 -3.52
CA VAL A 198 0.95 6.14 -4.20
C VAL A 198 0.96 7.68 -4.13
N THR A 199 1.30 8.23 -2.96
CA THR A 199 1.35 9.69 -2.75
C THR A 199 2.45 10.34 -3.61
N LEU A 200 3.67 9.81 -3.57
CA LEU A 200 4.80 10.35 -4.33
C LEU A 200 4.61 10.19 -5.85
N ALA A 201 4.16 9.02 -6.29
CA ALA A 201 3.87 8.78 -7.70
C ALA A 201 2.72 9.65 -8.21
N GLY A 202 1.65 9.80 -7.41
CA GLY A 202 0.53 10.69 -7.71
C GLY A 202 0.97 12.14 -7.85
N ALA A 203 1.80 12.65 -6.93
CA ALA A 203 2.37 13.99 -7.01
C ALA A 203 3.25 14.19 -8.25
N ALA A 204 4.09 13.20 -8.59
CA ALA A 204 4.92 13.24 -9.79
C ALA A 204 4.09 13.26 -11.08
N LEU A 205 3.00 12.49 -11.13
CA LEU A 205 2.06 12.47 -12.25
C LEU A 205 1.30 13.80 -12.37
N LEU A 206 0.81 14.36 -11.26
CA LEU A 206 0.15 15.67 -11.28
C LEU A 206 1.06 16.77 -11.84
N LEU A 207 2.33 16.79 -11.41
CA LEU A 207 3.31 17.74 -11.95
C LEU A 207 3.57 17.52 -13.45
N TRP A 208 3.42 16.30 -13.93
CA TRP A 208 3.54 16.01 -15.36
C TRP A 208 2.35 16.57 -16.16
N PHE A 209 1.12 16.33 -15.70
CA PHE A 209 -0.09 16.80 -16.39
C PHE A 209 -0.21 18.32 -16.37
N VAL A 210 0.07 18.98 -15.25
CA VAL A 210 0.00 20.44 -15.13
C VAL A 210 0.97 21.11 -16.11
N ARG A 211 2.16 20.56 -16.33
CA ARG A 211 3.11 21.09 -17.30
C ARG A 211 2.73 20.82 -18.75
N GLY A 212 2.09 19.68 -19.03
CA GLY A 212 1.64 19.36 -20.39
C GLY A 212 0.50 20.26 -20.88
N SER A 213 -0.27 20.84 -19.95
CA SER A 213 -1.41 21.71 -20.23
C SER A 213 -1.08 23.21 -20.16
N ALA A 214 0.00 23.60 -19.46
CA ALA A 214 0.44 24.99 -19.34
C ALA A 214 1.65 25.23 -20.25
N GLY A 215 1.53 26.13 -21.21
CA GLY A 215 2.71 26.62 -21.95
C GLY A 215 3.77 27.17 -20.98
N PRO A 216 5.05 27.18 -21.36
CA PRO A 216 6.17 27.51 -20.45
C PRO A 216 6.07 28.87 -19.75
N SER A 217 5.23 29.78 -20.25
CA SER A 217 5.02 31.12 -19.66
C SER A 217 4.07 31.17 -18.46
N THR A 218 3.14 30.22 -18.32
CA THR A 218 2.15 30.24 -17.23
C THR A 218 2.65 29.61 -15.92
N CYS A 219 3.59 28.66 -16.00
CA CYS A 219 4.17 28.05 -14.79
C CYS A 219 5.11 29.00 -14.02
N ALA A 220 5.85 29.88 -14.71
CA ALA A 220 6.72 30.87 -14.07
C ALA A 220 5.94 31.93 -13.30
N ALA A 221 4.79 32.36 -13.80
CA ALA A 221 3.95 33.37 -13.14
C ALA A 221 3.25 32.83 -11.87
N ALA A 222 2.86 31.55 -11.85
CA ALA A 222 2.22 30.95 -10.67
C ALA A 222 3.22 30.68 -9.53
N ALA A 223 4.50 30.44 -9.83
CA ALA A 223 5.53 30.19 -8.82
C ALA A 223 6.00 31.47 -8.09
N PHE A 224 5.70 32.66 -8.61
CA PHE A 224 6.03 33.96 -8.00
C PHE A 224 4.82 34.63 -7.32
N ALA A 225 3.64 34.04 -7.35
CA ALA A 225 2.42 34.60 -6.76
C ALA A 225 2.01 33.95 -5.41
N CYS A 226 2.80 33.05 -4.89
CA CYS A 226 2.78 32.51 -3.53
C CYS A 226 4.08 32.86 -2.82
#